data_8e604ad3c70f5df61424ba4bdc8b1243
#
_entry.id   8e604ad3c70f5df61424ba4bdc8b1243
#
_cell.length_a   1.000
_cell.length_b   1.000
_cell.length_c   1.000
_cell.angle_alpha   90.00
_cell.angle_beta   90.00
_cell.angle_gamma   90.00
#
_symmetry.space_group_name_H-M   'P 1'
#
loop_
_entity.id
_entity.type
_entity.pdbx_description
1 polymer ?
#
loop_
_entity_poly.entity_id
_entity_poly.type
_entity_poly.pdbx_seq_one_letter_code
_entity_poly.pdbx_strand_id
1 'polypeptide(L)'
;MKKIWAIMLAALMVIGCAGCGNNGVGDDAAGLTGTDDGTSTASAAEMGEGQTTDESWAKVESAGKLVLGLDDAFPPMGFVDTQTGELTGFDIDVASEVCSRLGIELITQPIDWDNKSAELSNGNVDCLWNGFSETPERAAEFNLSIPYMKNDQIILVKSDSTYKGLNDLAGKIVGVQADSSAEVALNENPDFKDTLKEVIQIDDYSKAVLEIQNGTIDAIAIDEVVARYYLQNNPGAYTILQDENGEDASLAQEDYVIGFRKGDDALKEKVEDAMKEMSADGTMTEISEKWFGEDVTTIPAE
;
A
#
# COMPACT_ATOMS: atom_id res chain seq x y z
N MET A 1 -50.72 1.74 -9.81
CA MET A 1 -51.37 2.32 -8.60
C MET A 1 -50.33 3.18 -7.90
N LYS A 2 -50.62 4.49 -7.92
CA LYS A 2 -49.80 5.56 -7.31
C LYS A 2 -49.93 5.49 -5.80
N LYS A 3 -48.84 5.71 -5.05
CA LYS A 3 -48.88 6.37 -3.73
C LYS A 3 -47.58 7.14 -3.50
N ILE A 4 -47.74 8.43 -3.49
CA ILE A 4 -46.88 9.55 -3.07
C ILE A 4 -47.06 9.69 -1.54
N TRP A 5 -46.00 9.97 -0.79
CA TRP A 5 -46.01 10.73 0.50
C TRP A 5 -44.54 11.09 0.76
N ALA A 6 -44.17 12.27 0.71
CA ALA A 6 -44.46 13.55 1.39
C ALA A 6 -43.33 13.89 2.41
N ILE A 7 -42.74 14.97 2.16
CA ILE A 7 -41.74 15.82 2.79
C ILE A 7 -42.07 16.12 4.26
N MET A 8 -41.04 16.17 5.13
CA MET A 8 -41.08 17.03 6.31
C MET A 8 -39.74 17.75 6.50
N LEU A 9 -39.86 19.06 6.45
CA LEU A 9 -38.87 20.11 6.75
C LEU A 9 -39.11 20.56 8.20
N ALA A 10 -38.06 20.73 9.01
CA ALA A 10 -38.07 21.60 10.20
C ALA A 10 -36.58 21.89 10.54
N ALA A 11 -36.08 23.03 10.28
CA ALA A 11 -36.16 24.36 10.91
C ALA A 11 -35.21 24.54 12.09
N LEU A 12 -34.26 25.44 11.87
CA LEU A 12 -33.33 26.21 12.68
C LEU A 12 -33.65 26.36 14.18
N MET A 13 -32.58 26.35 14.99
CA MET A 13 -32.43 27.31 16.09
C MET A 13 -30.97 27.73 16.25
N VAL A 14 -30.75 29.03 16.04
CA VAL A 14 -29.57 29.80 16.38
C VAL A 14 -29.76 30.34 17.81
N ILE A 15 -28.79 30.14 18.69
CA ILE A 15 -28.67 30.94 19.91
C ILE A 15 -27.22 31.42 20.02
N GLY A 16 -27.06 32.72 19.78
CA GLY A 16 -25.86 33.45 20.10
C GLY A 16 -25.92 33.95 21.55
N CYS A 17 -24.75 34.01 22.20
CA CYS A 17 -24.52 34.88 23.34
C CYS A 17 -23.14 35.49 23.22
N ALA A 18 -23.15 36.78 23.04
CA ALA A 18 -22.03 37.71 23.20
C ALA A 18 -21.84 38.05 24.68
N GLY A 19 -20.61 38.25 25.13
CA GLY A 19 -20.29 38.79 26.44
C GLY A 19 -18.93 39.45 26.41
N CYS A 20 -18.95 40.77 26.39
CA CYS A 20 -17.82 41.70 26.39
C CYS A 20 -17.26 41.94 27.79
N GLY A 21 -16.00 42.44 27.82
CA GLY A 21 -15.47 43.39 28.79
C GLY A 21 -14.43 42.77 29.72
N ASN A 22 -13.38 43.41 30.15
CA ASN A 22 -12.94 44.80 30.05
C ASN A 22 -11.47 44.92 30.52
N ASN A 23 -10.82 45.97 30.12
CA ASN A 23 -9.48 46.46 30.41
C ASN A 23 -9.08 46.55 31.88
N GLY A 24 -7.76 46.50 32.15
CA GLY A 24 -7.13 46.98 33.34
C GLY A 24 -5.62 47.15 33.17
N VAL A 25 -5.22 48.36 32.81
CA VAL A 25 -3.83 48.90 32.82
C VAL A 25 -3.45 49.26 34.25
N GLY A 26 -2.20 49.03 34.64
CA GLY A 26 -1.62 49.53 35.88
C GLY A 26 -0.11 49.36 35.88
N ASP A 27 0.58 50.42 35.45
CA ASP A 27 1.99 50.70 35.75
C ASP A 27 2.19 50.85 37.26
N ASP A 28 3.32 50.41 37.78
CA ASP A 28 4.21 51.26 38.54
C ASP A 28 5.55 50.62 38.90
N ALA A 29 6.56 51.44 38.92
CA ALA A 29 7.98 51.17 38.98
C ALA A 29 8.52 51.17 40.44
N ALA A 30 9.77 50.69 40.49
CA ALA A 30 10.85 51.05 41.37
C ALA A 30 11.18 50.18 42.60
N GLY A 31 12.39 49.66 42.61
CA GLY A 31 13.30 50.00 43.66
C GLY A 31 14.10 48.86 44.33
N LEU A 32 15.37 48.75 43.94
CA LEU A 32 16.55 48.64 44.80
C LEU A 32 16.96 47.28 45.48
N THR A 33 18.07 46.75 44.96
CA THR A 33 19.32 46.28 45.67
C THR A 33 19.22 45.21 46.75
N GLY A 34 19.97 44.16 46.50
CA GLY A 34 20.42 43.20 47.50
C GLY A 34 21.32 42.17 46.88
N THR A 35 22.65 42.40 47.00
CA THR A 35 23.70 41.41 46.76
C THR A 35 23.61 40.30 47.79
N ASP A 36 23.58 39.07 47.37
CA ASP A 36 24.21 38.01 48.16
C ASP A 36 24.71 36.88 47.26
N ASP A 37 25.95 36.47 47.57
CA ASP A 37 26.79 35.54 46.92
C ASP A 37 26.39 34.12 47.41
N GLY A 38 25.98 33.23 46.50
CA GLY A 38 25.60 31.87 46.82
C GLY A 38 25.90 30.95 45.66
N THR A 39 27.15 30.49 45.62
CA THR A 39 27.59 29.39 44.74
C THR A 39 26.71 28.17 44.93
N SER A 40 25.80 27.94 44.01
CA SER A 40 25.06 26.68 43.88
C SER A 40 25.46 26.01 42.58
N THR A 41 26.25 24.97 42.72
CA THR A 41 26.54 24.01 41.63
C THR A 41 25.24 23.42 41.13
N ALA A 42 24.74 23.94 40.04
CA ALA A 42 23.68 23.30 39.29
C ALA A 42 24.28 22.10 38.60
N SER A 43 23.95 20.94 39.13
CA SER A 43 24.07 19.65 38.42
C SER A 43 23.30 19.77 37.09
N ALA A 44 24.01 19.67 35.98
CA ALA A 44 23.39 19.48 34.70
C ALA A 44 22.64 18.14 34.76
N ALA A 45 21.35 18.19 34.92
CA ALA A 45 20.48 17.06 34.62
C ALA A 45 20.61 16.88 33.10
N GLU A 46 21.29 15.79 32.71
CA GLU A 46 21.16 15.24 31.38
C GLU A 46 19.66 15.03 31.13
N MET A 47 19.10 15.86 30.27
CA MET A 47 17.82 15.55 29.68
C MET A 47 18.06 14.35 28.77
N GLY A 48 17.83 13.16 29.31
CA GLY A 48 17.73 11.95 28.55
C GLY A 48 16.69 12.23 27.45
N GLU A 49 17.12 12.11 26.20
CA GLU A 49 16.21 11.96 25.07
C GLU A 49 15.22 10.87 25.47
N GLY A 50 13.96 11.23 25.63
CA GLY A 50 12.91 10.28 25.92
C GLY A 50 12.82 9.35 24.71
N GLN A 51 13.43 8.17 24.81
CA GLN A 51 13.12 7.06 23.95
C GLN A 51 11.62 6.81 24.12
N THR A 52 10.83 7.25 23.16
CA THR A 52 9.44 6.77 23.05
C THR A 52 9.55 5.27 22.78
N THR A 53 9.16 4.47 23.77
CA THR A 53 9.08 3.02 23.60
C THR A 53 8.12 2.75 22.45
N ASP A 54 8.57 1.99 21.45
CA ASP A 54 7.69 1.54 20.38
C ASP A 54 6.62 0.60 20.97
N GLU A 55 5.37 1.04 20.91
CA GLU A 55 4.22 0.30 21.43
C GLU A 55 3.37 -0.32 20.29
N SER A 56 3.87 -0.33 19.06
CA SER A 56 3.11 -0.75 17.88
C SER A 56 2.61 -2.18 18.01
N TRP A 57 3.47 -3.12 18.38
CA TRP A 57 3.04 -4.49 18.65
C TRP A 57 2.06 -4.57 19.83
N ALA A 58 2.36 -3.91 20.94
CA ALA A 58 1.51 -3.96 22.13
C ALA A 58 0.07 -3.45 21.84
N LYS A 59 -0.10 -2.49 20.95
CA LYS A 59 -1.42 -2.02 20.49
C LYS A 59 -2.17 -3.10 19.73
N VAL A 60 -1.53 -3.74 18.75
CA VAL A 60 -2.12 -4.82 17.94
C VAL A 60 -2.44 -6.01 18.80
N GLU A 61 -1.50 -6.45 19.65
CA GLU A 61 -1.70 -7.56 20.61
C GLU A 61 -2.87 -7.29 21.58
N SER A 62 -2.92 -6.09 22.17
CA SER A 62 -4.00 -5.67 23.05
C SER A 62 -5.35 -5.60 22.34
N ALA A 63 -5.38 -5.18 21.06
CA ALA A 63 -6.58 -5.17 20.23
C ALA A 63 -7.00 -6.57 19.79
N GLY A 64 -6.09 -7.55 19.86
CA GLY A 64 -6.28 -8.93 19.40
C GLY A 64 -6.46 -9.07 17.90
N LYS A 65 -6.04 -8.08 17.10
CA LYS A 65 -6.23 -8.07 15.66
C LYS A 65 -5.19 -7.20 14.94
N LEU A 66 -4.87 -7.61 13.71
CA LEU A 66 -4.10 -6.81 12.72
C LEU A 66 -5.05 -6.35 11.62
N VAL A 67 -5.05 -5.06 11.28
CA VAL A 67 -5.83 -4.49 10.17
C VAL A 67 -4.92 -4.31 8.96
N LEU A 68 -5.13 -5.10 7.93
CA LEU A 68 -4.38 -5.13 6.69
C LEU A 68 -5.10 -4.29 5.63
N GLY A 69 -4.46 -3.24 5.11
CA GLY A 69 -4.94 -2.44 3.98
C GLY A 69 -4.51 -3.04 2.65
N LEU A 70 -5.46 -3.17 1.71
CA LEU A 70 -5.23 -3.75 0.39
C LEU A 70 -6.15 -3.15 -0.67
N ASP A 71 -5.75 -3.28 -1.95
CA ASP A 71 -6.62 -3.21 -3.11
C ASP A 71 -7.26 -4.59 -3.33
N ASP A 72 -8.58 -4.70 -3.25
CA ASP A 72 -9.32 -5.97 -3.38
C ASP A 72 -9.56 -6.40 -4.84
N ALA A 73 -8.86 -5.76 -5.78
CA ALA A 73 -8.87 -6.08 -7.21
C ALA A 73 -7.47 -6.41 -7.78
N PHE A 74 -6.55 -6.93 -6.94
CA PHE A 74 -5.14 -7.21 -7.28
C PHE A 74 -4.83 -8.73 -7.22
N PRO A 75 -5.40 -9.55 -8.13
CA PRO A 75 -5.14 -10.98 -8.15
C PRO A 75 -3.71 -11.29 -8.68
N PRO A 76 -3.05 -12.36 -8.19
CA PRO A 76 -3.50 -13.32 -7.19
C PRO A 76 -3.13 -12.94 -5.75
N MET A 77 -2.63 -11.70 -5.49
CA MET A 77 -2.12 -11.31 -4.17
C MET A 77 -3.26 -11.06 -3.16
N GLY A 78 -4.24 -10.21 -3.51
CA GLY A 78 -5.44 -9.97 -2.72
C GLY A 78 -6.59 -9.52 -3.61
N PHE A 79 -7.68 -10.25 -3.65
CA PHE A 79 -8.80 -9.95 -4.54
C PHE A 79 -10.11 -10.60 -4.07
N VAL A 80 -11.22 -10.03 -4.51
CA VAL A 80 -12.52 -10.66 -4.32
C VAL A 80 -12.74 -11.69 -5.42
N ASP A 81 -12.85 -12.97 -5.04
CA ASP A 81 -13.18 -14.05 -5.95
C ASP A 81 -14.62 -13.85 -6.49
N THR A 82 -14.75 -13.74 -7.80
CA THR A 82 -16.04 -13.45 -8.45
C THR A 82 -17.04 -14.61 -8.37
N GLN A 83 -16.61 -15.83 -8.03
CA GLN A 83 -17.48 -16.98 -7.91
C GLN A 83 -18.02 -17.15 -6.49
N THR A 84 -17.19 -16.89 -5.49
CA THR A 84 -17.55 -17.04 -4.07
C THR A 84 -17.97 -15.71 -3.42
N GLY A 85 -17.49 -14.58 -3.94
CA GLY A 85 -17.64 -13.26 -3.34
C GLY A 85 -16.76 -13.06 -2.10
N GLU A 86 -15.83 -13.95 -1.84
CA GLU A 86 -14.91 -13.88 -0.70
C GLU A 86 -13.58 -13.22 -1.10
N LEU A 87 -13.01 -12.47 -0.17
CA LEU A 87 -11.66 -11.92 -0.31
C LEU A 87 -10.64 -13.04 -0.09
N THR A 88 -9.73 -13.21 -1.04
CA THR A 88 -8.74 -14.29 -1.07
C THR A 88 -7.47 -13.82 -1.75
N GLY A 89 -6.40 -14.59 -1.71
CA GLY A 89 -5.14 -14.30 -2.38
C GLY A 89 -3.93 -14.85 -1.65
N PHE A 90 -2.77 -14.80 -2.31
CA PHE A 90 -1.51 -15.23 -1.73
C PHE A 90 -1.18 -14.45 -0.45
N ASP A 91 -1.22 -13.12 -0.51
CA ASP A 91 -0.92 -12.26 0.64
C ASP A 91 -1.94 -12.44 1.78
N ILE A 92 -3.21 -12.73 1.43
CA ILE A 92 -4.26 -13.01 2.42
C ILE A 92 -3.98 -14.30 3.17
N ASP A 93 -3.57 -15.36 2.45
CA ASP A 93 -3.21 -16.64 3.08
C ASP A 93 -1.96 -16.50 3.97
N VAL A 94 -0.92 -15.79 3.49
CA VAL A 94 0.29 -15.53 4.28
C VAL A 94 -0.03 -14.71 5.52
N ALA A 95 -0.78 -13.61 5.38
CA ALA A 95 -1.17 -12.77 6.51
C ALA A 95 -2.06 -13.50 7.52
N SER A 96 -2.95 -14.39 7.04
CA SER A 96 -3.80 -15.21 7.90
C SER A 96 -2.97 -16.18 8.75
N GLU A 97 -1.97 -16.82 8.16
CA GLU A 97 -1.07 -17.71 8.89
C GLU A 97 -0.20 -16.94 9.88
N VAL A 98 0.36 -15.77 9.47
CA VAL A 98 1.10 -14.87 10.38
C VAL A 98 0.23 -14.51 11.59
N CYS A 99 -1.00 -14.05 11.38
CA CYS A 99 -1.91 -13.71 12.47
C CYS A 99 -2.25 -14.90 13.35
N SER A 100 -2.41 -16.09 12.76
CA SER A 100 -2.64 -17.35 13.48
C SER A 100 -1.48 -17.68 14.44
N ARG A 101 -0.23 -17.56 13.97
CA ARG A 101 0.98 -17.77 14.79
C ARG A 101 1.12 -16.74 15.91
N LEU A 102 0.76 -15.50 15.64
CA LEU A 102 0.77 -14.41 16.61
C LEU A 102 -0.41 -14.46 17.60
N GLY A 103 -1.40 -15.33 17.37
CA GLY A 103 -2.58 -15.48 18.24
C GLY A 103 -3.56 -14.31 18.17
N ILE A 104 -3.63 -13.62 17.02
CA ILE A 104 -4.50 -12.47 16.75
C ILE A 104 -5.39 -12.73 15.54
N GLU A 105 -6.44 -11.92 15.35
CA GLU A 105 -7.32 -11.98 14.18
C GLU A 105 -6.77 -11.13 13.04
N LEU A 106 -6.87 -11.62 11.78
CA LEU A 106 -6.65 -10.81 10.59
C LEU A 106 -7.95 -10.09 10.22
N ILE A 107 -7.89 -8.77 10.11
CA ILE A 107 -8.96 -7.93 9.54
C ILE A 107 -8.43 -7.37 8.22
N THR A 108 -9.09 -7.69 7.13
CA THR A 108 -8.78 -7.13 5.81
C THR A 108 -9.63 -5.87 5.57
N GLN A 109 -8.99 -4.79 5.18
CA GLN A 109 -9.63 -3.50 4.92
C GLN A 109 -9.35 -3.07 3.49
N PRO A 110 -10.30 -3.24 2.55
CA PRO A 110 -10.17 -2.66 1.22
C PRO A 110 -10.01 -1.14 1.29
N ILE A 111 -9.07 -0.62 0.52
CA ILE A 111 -8.77 0.81 0.42
C ILE A 111 -8.62 1.22 -1.05
N ASP A 112 -8.89 2.49 -1.36
CA ASP A 112 -8.44 3.05 -2.63
C ASP A 112 -6.91 3.17 -2.61
N TRP A 113 -6.23 2.57 -3.60
CA TRP A 113 -4.77 2.42 -3.55
C TRP A 113 -4.00 3.74 -3.54
N ASP A 114 -4.50 4.76 -4.19
CA ASP A 114 -3.94 6.11 -4.18
C ASP A 114 -4.04 6.81 -2.82
N ASN A 115 -4.88 6.30 -1.90
CA ASN A 115 -5.05 6.80 -0.54
C ASN A 115 -4.25 6.01 0.52
N LYS A 116 -3.46 4.99 0.13
CA LYS A 116 -2.78 4.07 1.05
C LYS A 116 -1.91 4.75 2.11
N SER A 117 -1.18 5.81 1.73
CA SER A 117 -0.35 6.57 2.66
C SER A 117 -1.18 7.24 3.76
N ALA A 118 -2.32 7.80 3.40
CA ALA A 118 -3.25 8.42 4.34
C ALA A 118 -3.91 7.39 5.25
N GLU A 119 -4.35 6.24 4.69
CA GLU A 119 -4.98 5.17 5.46
C GLU A 119 -4.03 4.62 6.53
N LEU A 120 -2.76 4.37 6.16
CA LEU A 120 -1.76 3.89 7.08
C LEU A 120 -1.38 4.97 8.13
N SER A 121 -1.10 6.20 7.72
CA SER A 121 -0.65 7.28 8.62
C SER A 121 -1.74 7.69 9.62
N ASN A 122 -3.01 7.65 9.23
CA ASN A 122 -4.15 7.94 10.10
C ASN A 122 -4.49 6.77 11.05
N GLY A 123 -3.87 5.60 10.89
CA GLY A 123 -4.13 4.43 11.72
C GLY A 123 -5.44 3.71 11.40
N ASN A 124 -5.98 3.90 10.19
CA ASN A 124 -7.14 3.15 9.70
C ASN A 124 -6.76 1.70 9.40
N VAL A 125 -5.51 1.49 8.98
CA VAL A 125 -4.89 0.18 8.81
C VAL A 125 -3.57 0.11 9.58
N ASP A 126 -3.11 -1.11 9.92
CA ASP A 126 -1.85 -1.34 10.64
C ASP A 126 -0.69 -1.61 9.70
N CYS A 127 -0.96 -2.17 8.54
CA CYS A 127 0.02 -2.41 7.47
C CYS A 127 -0.62 -2.31 6.10
N LEU A 128 0.23 -2.15 5.06
CA LEU A 128 -0.10 -2.29 3.64
C LEU A 128 0.52 -3.58 3.13
N TRP A 129 -0.30 -4.53 2.72
CA TRP A 129 0.17 -5.85 2.28
C TRP A 129 -0.65 -6.35 1.10
N ASN A 130 -0.16 -6.10 -0.11
CA ASN A 130 -0.87 -6.42 -1.35
C ASN A 130 0.06 -6.30 -2.57
N GLY A 131 1.11 -7.14 -2.63
CA GLY A 131 2.15 -6.97 -3.65
C GLY A 131 2.75 -5.56 -3.59
N PHE A 132 3.10 -5.11 -2.38
CA PHE A 132 3.59 -3.75 -2.16
C PHE A 132 5.07 -3.67 -2.51
N SER A 133 5.38 -3.11 -3.69
CA SER A 133 6.76 -2.99 -4.17
C SER A 133 7.57 -1.98 -3.36
N GLU A 134 8.82 -2.33 -3.04
CA GLU A 134 9.79 -1.39 -2.53
C GLU A 134 10.18 -0.38 -3.61
N THR A 135 10.07 0.92 -3.30
CA THR A 135 10.63 2.03 -4.08
C THR A 135 11.39 2.98 -3.17
N PRO A 136 12.33 3.82 -3.70
CA PRO A 136 13.03 4.81 -2.87
C PRO A 136 12.08 5.75 -2.12
N GLU A 137 10.98 6.17 -2.75
CA GLU A 137 9.96 7.03 -2.14
C GLU A 137 9.25 6.32 -1.00
N ARG A 138 8.82 5.06 -1.23
CA ARG A 138 8.16 4.23 -0.22
C ARG A 138 9.09 3.89 0.93
N ALA A 139 10.37 3.60 0.66
CA ALA A 139 11.38 3.39 1.69
C ALA A 139 11.63 4.65 2.53
N ALA A 140 11.50 5.85 1.96
CA ALA A 140 11.58 7.10 2.71
C ALA A 140 10.32 7.35 3.57
N GLU A 141 9.14 6.97 3.09
CA GLU A 141 7.86 7.23 3.74
C GLU A 141 7.48 6.16 4.77
N PHE A 142 7.66 4.89 4.44
CA PHE A 142 7.22 3.74 5.24
C PHE A 142 8.38 3.02 5.92
N ASN A 143 8.06 2.26 6.96
CA ASN A 143 8.93 1.24 7.55
C ASN A 143 8.66 -0.08 6.81
N LEU A 144 9.55 -0.46 5.89
CA LEU A 144 9.36 -1.62 5.04
C LEU A 144 9.88 -2.90 5.70
N SER A 145 9.21 -4.02 5.45
CA SER A 145 9.68 -5.34 5.86
C SER A 145 10.87 -5.82 5.01
N ILE A 146 11.42 -6.97 5.39
CA ILE A 146 12.26 -7.76 4.47
C ILE A 146 11.46 -8.12 3.22
N PRO A 147 12.11 -8.24 2.03
CA PRO A 147 11.48 -8.74 0.82
C PRO A 147 10.96 -10.17 0.99
N TYR A 148 9.75 -10.44 0.47
CA TYR A 148 9.18 -11.78 0.53
C TYR A 148 8.95 -12.41 -0.84
N MET A 149 8.98 -11.63 -1.94
CA MET A 149 8.79 -12.09 -3.31
C MET A 149 9.40 -11.08 -4.29
N LYS A 150 9.81 -11.55 -5.48
CA LYS A 150 10.21 -10.67 -6.59
C LYS A 150 9.07 -10.43 -7.56
N ASN A 151 9.10 -9.30 -8.23
CA ASN A 151 8.16 -8.90 -9.26
C ASN A 151 8.86 -8.10 -10.35
N ASP A 152 8.31 -8.12 -11.56
CA ASP A 152 8.68 -7.23 -12.66
C ASP A 152 7.48 -6.36 -13.04
N GLN A 153 7.72 -5.09 -13.37
CA GLN A 153 6.74 -4.27 -14.04
C GLN A 153 6.83 -4.48 -15.54
N ILE A 154 5.73 -4.91 -16.15
CA ILE A 154 5.69 -5.32 -17.56
C ILE A 154 4.53 -4.63 -18.30
N ILE A 155 4.43 -4.88 -19.61
CA ILE A 155 3.33 -4.38 -20.43
C ILE A 155 2.47 -5.53 -20.95
N LEU A 156 1.19 -5.50 -20.55
CA LEU A 156 0.15 -6.41 -21.02
C LEU A 156 -0.61 -5.81 -22.20
N VAL A 157 -0.82 -6.60 -23.26
CA VAL A 157 -1.61 -6.19 -24.44
C VAL A 157 -2.61 -7.28 -24.82
N LYS A 158 -3.59 -6.97 -25.66
CA LYS A 158 -4.45 -7.98 -26.27
C LYS A 158 -3.65 -8.88 -27.18
N SER A 159 -3.93 -10.17 -27.16
CA SER A 159 -3.23 -11.17 -28.00
C SER A 159 -3.46 -11.00 -29.51
N ASP A 160 -4.61 -10.40 -29.90
CA ASP A 160 -4.96 -10.08 -31.28
C ASP A 160 -4.35 -8.75 -31.76
N SER A 161 -3.61 -8.03 -30.89
CA SER A 161 -2.87 -6.81 -31.28
C SER A 161 -1.68 -7.15 -32.19
N THR A 162 -1.18 -6.14 -32.88
CA THR A 162 0.04 -6.26 -33.70
C THR A 162 1.30 -5.92 -32.94
N TYR A 163 1.17 -5.50 -31.67
CA TYR A 163 2.29 -5.07 -30.83
C TYR A 163 3.13 -6.28 -30.41
N LYS A 164 4.45 -6.18 -30.51
CA LYS A 164 5.42 -7.23 -30.15
C LYS A 164 6.40 -6.77 -29.08
N GLY A 165 6.78 -5.50 -29.10
CA GLY A 165 7.69 -4.88 -28.16
C GLY A 165 7.28 -3.45 -27.81
N LEU A 166 7.99 -2.84 -26.85
CA LEU A 166 7.69 -1.49 -26.36
C LEU A 166 7.63 -0.43 -27.46
N ASN A 167 8.48 -0.53 -28.49
CA ASN A 167 8.53 0.43 -29.60
C ASN A 167 7.24 0.48 -30.43
N ASP A 168 6.45 -0.60 -30.44
CA ASP A 168 5.18 -0.66 -31.18
C ASP A 168 4.07 0.14 -30.53
N LEU A 169 4.29 0.57 -29.26
CA LEU A 169 3.36 1.40 -28.52
C LEU A 169 3.56 2.92 -28.76
N ALA A 170 4.49 3.31 -29.64
CA ALA A 170 4.65 4.72 -29.99
C ALA A 170 3.31 5.31 -30.52
N GLY A 171 2.86 6.42 -29.92
CA GLY A 171 1.59 7.07 -30.22
C GLY A 171 0.36 6.33 -29.72
N LYS A 172 0.49 5.34 -28.82
CA LYS A 172 -0.57 4.55 -28.20
C LYS A 172 -0.92 5.04 -26.80
N ILE A 173 -2.03 4.56 -26.26
CA ILE A 173 -2.52 4.89 -24.93
C ILE A 173 -2.22 3.71 -24.00
N VAL A 174 -1.49 3.96 -22.93
CA VAL A 174 -1.18 2.98 -21.88
C VAL A 174 -1.97 3.31 -20.62
N GLY A 175 -2.69 2.34 -20.08
CA GLY A 175 -3.32 2.43 -18.77
C GLY A 175 -2.36 1.99 -17.66
N VAL A 176 -2.46 2.59 -16.49
CA VAL A 176 -1.68 2.23 -15.31
C VAL A 176 -2.51 2.49 -14.06
N GLN A 177 -2.36 1.69 -13.02
CA GLN A 177 -3.03 1.98 -11.75
C GLN A 177 -2.41 3.24 -11.12
N ALA A 178 -3.27 4.12 -10.62
CA ALA A 178 -2.86 5.35 -9.96
C ALA A 178 -1.98 5.07 -8.73
N ASP A 179 -0.87 5.80 -8.57
CA ASP A 179 0.08 5.70 -7.45
C ASP A 179 0.65 4.27 -7.23
N SER A 180 0.73 3.48 -8.32
CA SER A 180 1.37 2.17 -8.37
C SER A 180 2.87 2.26 -8.67
N SER A 181 3.61 1.17 -8.43
CA SER A 181 5.01 1.05 -8.86
C SER A 181 5.14 0.98 -10.38
N ALA A 182 4.12 0.48 -11.09
CA ALA A 182 4.07 0.56 -12.56
C ALA A 182 4.06 2.00 -13.07
N GLU A 183 3.38 2.92 -12.40
CA GLU A 183 3.42 4.34 -12.74
C GLU A 183 4.81 4.94 -12.48
N VAL A 184 5.46 4.56 -11.38
CA VAL A 184 6.85 4.94 -11.09
C VAL A 184 7.77 4.41 -12.19
N ALA A 185 7.66 3.13 -12.54
CA ALA A 185 8.46 2.49 -13.58
C ALA A 185 8.29 3.19 -14.94
N LEU A 186 7.08 3.58 -15.32
CA LEU A 186 6.85 4.39 -16.53
C LEU A 186 7.54 5.76 -16.45
N ASN A 187 7.49 6.43 -15.30
CA ASN A 187 8.09 7.74 -15.08
C ASN A 187 9.63 7.68 -15.13
N GLU A 188 10.21 6.58 -14.67
CA GLU A 188 11.66 6.33 -14.70
C GLU A 188 12.18 5.86 -16.08
N ASN A 189 11.27 5.56 -17.02
CA ASN A 189 11.58 5.20 -18.40
C ASN A 189 11.10 6.27 -19.40
N PRO A 190 11.65 7.51 -19.36
CA PRO A 190 11.19 8.61 -20.19
C PRO A 190 11.36 8.34 -21.69
N ASP A 191 12.40 7.62 -22.11
CA ASP A 191 12.63 7.25 -23.50
C ASP A 191 11.48 6.42 -24.09
N PHE A 192 10.82 5.59 -23.28
CA PHE A 192 9.62 4.88 -23.66
C PHE A 192 8.36 5.74 -23.45
N LYS A 193 8.19 6.29 -22.26
CA LYS A 193 6.99 7.04 -21.86
C LYS A 193 6.69 8.20 -22.82
N ASP A 194 7.72 8.97 -23.22
CA ASP A 194 7.57 10.14 -24.08
C ASP A 194 7.20 9.78 -25.54
N THR A 195 7.29 8.51 -25.94
CA THR A 195 6.79 8.03 -27.23
C THR A 195 5.28 7.78 -27.22
N LEU A 196 4.69 7.58 -26.05
CA LEU A 196 3.26 7.29 -25.89
C LEU A 196 2.42 8.51 -26.23
N LYS A 197 1.19 8.27 -26.72
CA LYS A 197 0.21 9.32 -26.91
C LYS A 197 -0.29 9.86 -25.58
N GLU A 198 -0.53 8.97 -24.63
CA GLU A 198 -1.12 9.28 -23.33
C GLU A 198 -0.88 8.11 -22.36
N VAL A 199 -0.67 8.43 -21.09
CA VAL A 199 -0.75 7.48 -19.96
C VAL A 199 -2.01 7.84 -19.17
N ILE A 200 -2.93 6.88 -19.03
CA ILE A 200 -4.20 7.06 -18.30
C ILE A 200 -4.09 6.36 -16.95
N GLN A 201 -4.26 7.12 -15.88
CA GLN A 201 -4.40 6.57 -14.52
C GLN A 201 -5.79 5.93 -14.36
N ILE A 202 -5.82 4.73 -13.77
CA ILE A 202 -7.01 3.92 -13.54
C ILE A 202 -6.99 3.48 -12.08
N ASP A 203 -8.15 3.37 -11.43
CA ASP A 203 -8.22 3.09 -10.00
C ASP A 203 -7.68 1.69 -9.64
N ASP A 204 -7.98 0.67 -10.45
CA ASP A 204 -7.58 -0.72 -10.22
C ASP A 204 -7.37 -1.51 -11.53
N TYR A 205 -6.66 -2.64 -11.46
CA TYR A 205 -6.35 -3.44 -12.64
C TYR A 205 -7.55 -4.18 -13.22
N SER A 206 -8.61 -4.43 -12.46
CA SER A 206 -9.85 -5.03 -13.01
C SER A 206 -10.53 -4.06 -13.98
N LYS A 207 -10.51 -2.76 -13.66
CA LYS A 207 -10.97 -1.70 -14.57
C LYS A 207 -10.05 -1.54 -15.77
N ALA A 208 -8.71 -1.57 -15.56
CA ALA A 208 -7.74 -1.50 -16.66
C ALA A 208 -7.94 -2.64 -17.68
N VAL A 209 -8.24 -3.85 -17.21
CA VAL A 209 -8.56 -5.00 -18.06
C VAL A 209 -9.86 -4.78 -18.85
N LEU A 210 -10.87 -4.15 -18.27
CA LEU A 210 -12.08 -3.77 -19.02
C LEU A 210 -11.79 -2.69 -20.07
N GLU A 211 -10.97 -1.70 -19.75
CA GLU A 211 -10.59 -0.64 -20.69
C GLU A 211 -9.80 -1.14 -21.89
N ILE A 212 -8.87 -2.09 -21.70
CA ILE A 212 -8.13 -2.71 -22.81
C ILE A 212 -9.07 -3.59 -23.67
N GLN A 213 -10.01 -4.31 -23.05
CA GLN A 213 -11.01 -5.08 -23.79
C GLN A 213 -11.89 -4.21 -24.66
N ASN A 214 -12.32 -3.06 -24.15
CA ASN A 214 -13.15 -2.09 -24.86
C ASN A 214 -12.36 -1.27 -25.90
N GLY A 215 -11.02 -1.31 -25.86
CA GLY A 215 -10.15 -0.56 -26.78
C GLY A 215 -10.03 0.92 -26.44
N THR A 216 -10.35 1.32 -25.21
CA THR A 216 -10.12 2.68 -24.70
C THR A 216 -8.63 2.92 -24.47
N ILE A 217 -7.90 1.88 -24.05
CA ILE A 217 -6.44 1.84 -23.96
C ILE A 217 -5.88 0.73 -24.83
N ASP A 218 -4.64 0.87 -25.25
CA ASP A 218 -3.93 -0.08 -26.14
C ASP A 218 -3.15 -1.13 -25.34
N ALA A 219 -2.67 -0.77 -24.15
CA ALA A 219 -1.84 -1.61 -23.28
C ALA A 219 -2.03 -1.22 -21.82
N ILE A 220 -1.57 -2.09 -20.91
CA ILE A 220 -1.55 -1.86 -19.45
C ILE A 220 -0.12 -2.03 -18.95
N ALA A 221 0.42 -1.05 -18.23
CA ALA A 221 1.60 -1.24 -17.39
C ALA A 221 1.14 -1.86 -16.07
N ILE A 222 1.72 -3.02 -15.72
CA ILE A 222 1.14 -3.90 -14.70
C ILE A 222 2.22 -4.83 -14.13
N ASP A 223 2.00 -5.27 -12.91
CA ASP A 223 2.79 -6.29 -12.24
C ASP A 223 2.71 -7.63 -12.98
N GLU A 224 3.87 -8.28 -13.17
CA GLU A 224 3.95 -9.56 -13.90
C GLU A 224 3.04 -10.62 -13.28
N VAL A 225 3.00 -10.73 -11.96
CA VAL A 225 2.16 -11.70 -11.26
C VAL A 225 0.68 -11.50 -11.56
N VAL A 226 0.22 -10.24 -11.66
CA VAL A 226 -1.16 -9.90 -12.00
C VAL A 226 -1.43 -10.19 -13.49
N ALA A 227 -0.51 -9.83 -14.37
CA ALA A 227 -0.62 -10.15 -15.80
C ALA A 227 -0.74 -11.66 -16.02
N ARG A 228 0.12 -12.47 -15.38
CA ARG A 228 0.09 -13.94 -15.49
C ARG A 228 -1.21 -14.54 -14.98
N TYR A 229 -1.78 -13.99 -13.92
CA TYR A 229 -3.12 -14.39 -13.46
C TYR A 229 -4.18 -14.17 -14.56
N TYR A 230 -4.17 -13.00 -15.23
CA TYR A 230 -5.11 -12.74 -16.33
C TYR A 230 -4.85 -13.63 -17.56
N LEU A 231 -3.59 -13.93 -17.89
CA LEU A 231 -3.26 -14.86 -18.97
C LEU A 231 -3.80 -16.27 -18.68
N GLN A 232 -3.63 -16.75 -17.46
CA GLN A 232 -4.08 -18.08 -17.04
C GLN A 232 -5.60 -18.19 -17.04
N ASN A 233 -6.31 -17.17 -16.54
CA ASN A 233 -7.76 -17.19 -16.41
C ASN A 233 -8.51 -16.78 -17.68
N ASN A 234 -7.81 -16.21 -18.69
CA ASN A 234 -8.37 -15.81 -19.98
C ASN A 234 -7.48 -16.32 -21.13
N PRO A 235 -7.36 -17.64 -21.36
CA PRO A 235 -6.44 -18.19 -22.34
C PRO A 235 -6.63 -17.60 -23.72
N GLY A 236 -5.57 -17.02 -24.27
CA GLY A 236 -5.56 -16.44 -25.61
C GLY A 236 -6.17 -15.03 -25.72
N ALA A 237 -6.56 -14.39 -24.60
CA ALA A 237 -7.08 -13.03 -24.62
C ALA A 237 -5.96 -11.98 -24.60
N TYR A 238 -4.88 -12.23 -23.88
CA TYR A 238 -3.78 -11.30 -23.65
C TYR A 238 -2.42 -11.91 -23.94
N THR A 239 -1.41 -11.07 -24.05
CA THR A 239 -0.01 -11.44 -24.12
C THR A 239 0.85 -10.36 -23.46
N ILE A 240 2.00 -10.72 -22.93
CA ILE A 240 3.02 -9.79 -22.42
C ILE A 240 3.91 -9.42 -23.61
N LEU A 241 4.29 -8.13 -23.71
CA LEU A 241 5.25 -7.69 -24.70
C LEU A 241 6.63 -8.26 -24.41
N GLN A 242 7.39 -8.53 -25.46
CA GLN A 242 8.72 -9.13 -25.36
C GLN A 242 9.82 -8.12 -25.74
N ASP A 243 10.99 -8.36 -25.21
CA ASP A 243 12.22 -7.67 -25.61
C ASP A 243 12.82 -8.28 -26.90
N GLU A 244 13.98 -7.79 -27.30
CA GLU A 244 14.69 -8.28 -28.51
C GLU A 244 15.20 -9.72 -28.38
N ASN A 245 15.31 -10.26 -27.16
CA ASN A 245 15.75 -11.63 -26.87
C ASN A 245 14.56 -12.61 -26.81
N GLY A 246 13.32 -12.09 -26.81
CA GLY A 246 12.11 -12.86 -26.67
C GLY A 246 11.73 -13.15 -25.21
N GLU A 247 12.34 -12.41 -24.28
CA GLU A 247 11.95 -12.42 -22.87
C GLU A 247 10.91 -11.34 -22.61
N ASP A 248 10.17 -11.42 -21.50
CA ASP A 248 9.18 -10.42 -21.16
C ASP A 248 9.84 -9.05 -20.99
N ALA A 249 9.30 -8.02 -21.65
CA ALA A 249 9.86 -6.68 -21.62
C ALA A 249 9.59 -6.02 -20.27
N SER A 250 10.58 -6.08 -19.38
CA SER A 250 10.54 -5.48 -18.05
C SER A 250 10.80 -3.97 -18.11
N LEU A 251 9.94 -3.20 -17.43
CA LEU A 251 10.16 -1.76 -17.18
C LEU A 251 10.97 -1.54 -15.90
N ALA A 252 10.78 -2.38 -14.90
CA ALA A 252 11.49 -2.35 -13.62
C ALA A 252 11.43 -3.72 -12.95
N GLN A 253 12.50 -4.08 -12.24
CA GLN A 253 12.51 -5.23 -11.33
C GLN A 253 12.34 -4.73 -9.91
N GLU A 254 11.51 -5.41 -9.13
CA GLU A 254 11.06 -4.98 -7.82
C GLU A 254 11.10 -6.11 -6.81
N ASP A 255 11.16 -5.73 -5.54
CA ASP A 255 10.93 -6.62 -4.40
C ASP A 255 9.58 -6.26 -3.75
N TYR A 256 8.74 -7.26 -3.49
CA TYR A 256 7.54 -7.09 -2.68
C TYR A 256 7.88 -7.14 -1.20
N VAL A 257 7.34 -6.16 -0.48
CA VAL A 257 7.53 -5.94 0.95
C VAL A 257 6.19 -5.63 1.62
N ILE A 258 6.17 -5.54 2.93
CA ILE A 258 5.03 -5.06 3.71
C ILE A 258 5.35 -3.64 4.19
N GLY A 259 4.40 -2.72 4.02
CA GLY A 259 4.54 -1.34 4.48
C GLY A 259 3.94 -1.14 5.88
N PHE A 260 4.72 -0.60 6.80
CA PHE A 260 4.28 -0.19 8.15
C PHE A 260 4.51 1.32 8.34
N ARG A 261 3.88 1.92 9.35
CA ARG A 261 4.20 3.31 9.72
C ARG A 261 5.64 3.43 10.19
N LYS A 262 6.27 4.58 9.92
CA LYS A 262 7.58 4.88 10.52
C LYS A 262 7.48 4.80 12.04
N GLY A 263 8.39 4.02 12.64
CA GLY A 263 8.44 3.81 14.09
C GLY A 263 7.62 2.62 14.59
N ASP A 264 6.88 1.91 13.73
CA ASP A 264 6.20 0.65 14.07
C ASP A 264 7.19 -0.54 13.90
N ASP A 265 8.39 -0.43 14.48
CA ASP A 265 9.45 -1.45 14.36
C ASP A 265 9.06 -2.75 15.06
N ALA A 266 8.48 -2.67 16.25
CA ALA A 266 8.09 -3.85 17.02
C ALA A 266 7.00 -4.67 16.33
N LEU A 267 6.03 -4.02 15.66
CA LEU A 267 5.02 -4.72 14.87
C LEU A 267 5.64 -5.39 13.64
N LYS A 268 6.48 -4.65 12.91
CA LYS A 268 7.19 -5.16 11.74
C LYS A 268 8.04 -6.40 12.08
N GLU A 269 8.86 -6.32 13.13
CA GLU A 269 9.69 -7.44 13.59
C GLU A 269 8.85 -8.68 13.91
N LYS A 270 7.69 -8.52 14.57
CA LYS A 270 6.80 -9.65 14.86
C LYS A 270 6.25 -10.34 13.62
N VAL A 271 5.87 -9.54 12.61
CA VAL A 271 5.38 -10.07 11.32
C VAL A 271 6.51 -10.78 10.58
N GLU A 272 7.70 -10.16 10.50
CA GLU A 272 8.88 -10.74 9.85
C GLU A 272 9.32 -12.05 10.52
N ASP A 273 9.34 -12.11 11.84
CA ASP A 273 9.71 -13.32 12.59
C ASP A 273 8.74 -14.47 12.29
N ALA A 274 7.42 -14.18 12.25
CA ALA A 274 6.43 -15.19 11.88
C ALA A 274 6.61 -15.67 10.44
N MET A 275 6.94 -14.77 9.49
CA MET A 275 7.23 -15.15 8.10
C MET A 275 8.50 -16.00 7.97
N LYS A 276 9.55 -15.70 8.74
CA LYS A 276 10.77 -16.52 8.80
C LYS A 276 10.48 -17.92 9.35
N GLU A 277 9.66 -18.03 10.41
CA GLU A 277 9.20 -19.32 10.92
C GLU A 277 8.43 -20.12 9.85
N MET A 278 7.54 -19.46 9.07
CA MET A 278 6.82 -20.09 7.96
C MET A 278 7.76 -20.58 6.86
N SER A 279 8.81 -19.81 6.56
CA SER A 279 9.83 -20.25 5.60
C SER A 279 10.61 -21.45 6.13
N ALA A 280 11.00 -21.43 7.41
CA ALA A 280 11.79 -22.51 8.03
C ALA A 280 11.02 -23.85 8.15
N ASP A 281 9.71 -23.81 8.37
CA ASP A 281 8.88 -25.03 8.51
C ASP A 281 8.19 -25.47 7.21
N GLY A 282 8.35 -24.71 6.11
CA GLY A 282 7.82 -25.01 4.79
C GLY A 282 6.41 -24.50 4.51
N THR A 283 5.74 -23.87 5.48
CA THR A 283 4.37 -23.34 5.29
C THR A 283 4.33 -22.25 4.21
N MET A 284 5.39 -21.42 4.15
CA MET A 284 5.49 -20.38 3.10
C MET A 284 5.55 -21.00 1.71
N THR A 285 6.34 -22.05 1.53
CA THR A 285 6.42 -22.83 0.28
C THR A 285 5.07 -23.45 -0.10
N GLU A 286 4.35 -24.03 0.88
CA GLU A 286 3.03 -24.64 0.61
C GLU A 286 2.02 -23.58 0.13
N ILE A 287 2.02 -22.39 0.72
CA ILE A 287 1.15 -21.27 0.28
C ILE A 287 1.57 -20.81 -1.12
N SER A 288 2.88 -20.67 -1.38
CA SER A 288 3.40 -20.27 -2.68
C SER A 288 3.01 -21.28 -3.78
N GLU A 289 3.22 -22.57 -3.54
CA GLU A 289 2.83 -23.62 -4.50
C GLU A 289 1.32 -23.67 -4.78
N LYS A 290 0.49 -23.37 -3.78
CA LYS A 290 -0.97 -23.27 -3.96
C LYS A 290 -1.36 -22.21 -5.00
N TRP A 291 -0.70 -21.05 -4.98
CA TRP A 291 -1.06 -19.90 -5.81
C TRP A 291 -0.32 -19.84 -7.14
N PHE A 292 0.97 -20.25 -7.15
CA PHE A 292 1.87 -20.09 -8.30
C PHE A 292 2.30 -21.44 -8.92
N GLY A 293 2.06 -22.56 -8.22
CA GLY A 293 2.50 -23.87 -8.67
C GLY A 293 3.98 -24.18 -8.37
N GLU A 294 4.70 -23.23 -7.80
CA GLU A 294 6.10 -23.33 -7.37
C GLU A 294 6.37 -22.37 -6.21
N ASP A 295 7.52 -22.53 -5.56
CA ASP A 295 7.96 -21.57 -4.53
C ASP A 295 8.66 -20.38 -5.17
N VAL A 296 7.99 -19.23 -5.15
CA VAL A 296 8.49 -17.94 -5.66
C VAL A 296 8.91 -17.00 -4.54
N THR A 297 8.93 -17.46 -3.29
CA THR A 297 9.26 -16.63 -2.13
C THR A 297 10.76 -16.41 -2.00
N THR A 298 11.15 -15.32 -1.35
CA THR A 298 12.56 -14.92 -1.20
C THR A 298 13.04 -14.90 0.24
N ILE A 299 12.17 -15.25 1.20
CA ILE A 299 12.54 -15.29 2.63
C ILE A 299 13.40 -16.54 2.86
N PRO A 300 14.65 -16.37 3.31
CA PRO A 300 15.53 -17.51 3.54
C PRO A 300 15.01 -18.40 4.67
N ALA A 301 15.04 -19.71 4.47
CA ALA A 301 14.91 -20.68 5.55
C ALA A 301 16.24 -20.65 6.34
N GLU A 302 16.26 -20.05 7.53
CA GLU A 302 17.44 -20.06 8.40
C GLU A 302 17.67 -21.44 9.03
#